data_988838649155204f0608de12138bd24c
#
_entry.id   988838649155204f0608de12138bd24c
#
_cell.length_a   1.000
_cell.length_b   1.000
_cell.length_c   1.000
_cell.angle_alpha   90.00
_cell.angle_beta   90.00
_cell.angle_gamma   90.00
#
_symmetry.space_group_name_H-M   'P 1'
#
loop_
_entity.id
_entity.type
_entity.pdbx_description
1 polymer ?
#
loop_
_entity_poly.entity_id
_entity_poly.type
_entity_poly.pdbx_seq_one_letter_code
_entity_poly.pdbx_strand_id
1 'polypeptide(L)'
;IPAMVEQGGFSAPFSTALMATSSSIAIVIPPSIAFVVYASITGTSIADMFMAGIVPGLLMGVALIIVVMLEAKKHNIKPSREKASGKERWDAFKDAFWGFLMPVIILGGIYGGIFTPTEAAAVSVVYGLFVGMVIYREVSIRDMFDILVDSAKTTGGIMLIVASASLFSFVCTKFGIADAASNLLGSIAHNQFTFLLIVNIIFLIAGCFIDANSAMYIFIPIMLPVCKALGYDIVAFGVMATVNLAIGQVTPPVGVNLFVAISIKIKKGLEVTLQEISRAVVPMIAACVAVLLIVTYIPITSTFLPKALAKEGSYTGDQSSV
;
A
#
# COMPACT_ATOMS: atom_id res chain seq x y z
N ILE A 1 20.25 -1.96 -0.69
CA ILE A 1 20.94 -0.75 -1.21
C ILE A 1 22.38 -1.08 -1.56
N PRO A 2 23.24 -1.66 -0.67
CA PRO A 2 24.63 -1.95 -1.02
C PRO A 2 24.81 -2.76 -2.30
N ALA A 3 24.02 -3.81 -2.48
CA ALA A 3 24.09 -4.65 -3.68
C ALA A 3 23.72 -3.88 -4.97
N MET A 4 22.79 -2.96 -4.89
CA MET A 4 22.41 -2.12 -6.06
C MET A 4 23.52 -1.12 -6.42
N VAL A 5 24.22 -0.60 -5.42
CA VAL A 5 25.31 0.36 -5.63
C VAL A 5 26.61 -0.38 -6.05
N GLU A 6 27.07 -1.34 -5.24
CA GLU A 6 28.37 -1.99 -5.43
C GLU A 6 28.38 -2.98 -6.60
N GLN A 7 27.28 -3.72 -6.78
CA GLN A 7 27.15 -4.72 -7.85
C GLN A 7 26.33 -4.21 -9.04
N GLY A 8 25.27 -3.43 -8.78
CA GLY A 8 24.35 -2.94 -9.80
C GLY A 8 24.82 -1.67 -10.50
N GLY A 9 25.78 -0.91 -9.93
CA GLY A 9 26.28 0.34 -10.52
C GLY A 9 25.31 1.53 -10.45
N PHE A 10 24.23 1.42 -9.69
CA PHE A 10 23.31 2.53 -9.45
C PHE A 10 23.87 3.49 -8.39
N SER A 11 23.49 4.77 -8.47
CA SER A 11 23.87 5.73 -7.44
C SER A 11 23.21 5.43 -6.10
N ALA A 12 23.84 5.77 -4.98
CA ALA A 12 23.28 5.56 -3.66
C ALA A 12 21.94 6.32 -3.46
N PRO A 13 21.78 7.60 -3.88
CA PRO A 13 20.50 8.30 -3.79
C PRO A 13 19.38 7.60 -4.58
N PHE A 14 19.64 7.16 -5.81
CA PHE A 14 18.66 6.45 -6.62
C PHE A 14 18.26 5.12 -5.98
N SER A 15 19.23 4.33 -5.53
CA SER A 15 18.99 3.04 -4.88
C SER A 15 18.17 3.19 -3.60
N THR A 16 18.45 4.22 -2.80
CA THR A 16 17.71 4.52 -1.56
C THR A 16 16.30 5.00 -1.87
N ALA A 17 16.12 5.89 -2.88
CA ALA A 17 14.82 6.35 -3.33
C ALA A 17 13.96 5.20 -3.88
N LEU A 18 14.56 4.31 -4.66
CA LEU A 18 13.87 3.13 -5.20
C LEU A 18 13.39 2.19 -4.09
N MET A 19 14.22 1.93 -3.09
CA MET A 19 13.83 1.12 -1.93
C MET A 19 12.68 1.75 -1.15
N ALA A 20 12.74 3.07 -0.90
CA ALA A 20 11.68 3.80 -0.23
C ALA A 20 10.36 3.75 -1.04
N THR A 21 10.42 3.95 -2.36
CA THR A 21 9.23 3.95 -3.21
C THR A 21 8.68 2.54 -3.40
N SER A 22 9.55 1.53 -3.54
CA SER A 22 9.11 0.14 -3.65
C SER A 22 8.40 -0.35 -2.39
N SER A 23 8.79 0.14 -1.20
CA SER A 23 8.10 -0.20 0.05
C SER A 23 6.66 0.31 0.09
N SER A 24 6.34 1.41 -0.63
CA SER A 24 4.97 1.92 -0.72
C SER A 24 4.02 0.98 -1.45
N ILE A 25 4.54 0.11 -2.34
CA ILE A 25 3.72 -0.89 -3.05
C ILE A 25 3.13 -1.91 -2.05
N ALA A 26 3.83 -2.19 -0.95
CA ALA A 26 3.35 -3.10 0.08
C ALA A 26 2.06 -2.62 0.77
N ILE A 27 1.75 -1.32 0.71
CA ILE A 27 0.49 -0.76 1.23
C ILE A 27 -0.67 -1.08 0.28
N VAL A 28 -0.40 -1.29 -1.00
CA VAL A 28 -1.40 -1.51 -2.05
C VAL A 28 -1.57 -3.00 -2.38
N ILE A 29 -0.48 -3.78 -2.40
CA ILE A 29 -0.56 -5.23 -2.67
C ILE A 29 -1.08 -5.96 -1.41
N PRO A 30 -2.15 -6.78 -1.54
CA PRO A 30 -2.69 -7.51 -0.40
C PRO A 30 -1.74 -8.64 0.11
N PRO A 31 -1.83 -8.95 1.41
CA PRO A 31 -2.70 -8.34 2.41
C PRO A 31 -2.24 -6.96 2.86
N SER A 32 -3.16 -5.98 2.98
CA SER A 32 -2.87 -4.59 3.27
C SER A 32 -3.67 -4.09 4.46
N ILE A 33 -3.00 -3.51 5.46
CA ILE A 33 -3.64 -2.90 6.63
C ILE A 33 -4.51 -1.71 6.20
N ALA A 34 -4.07 -0.91 5.23
CA ALA A 34 -4.81 0.25 4.74
C ALA A 34 -6.17 -0.16 4.16
N PHE A 35 -6.24 -1.27 3.44
CA PHE A 35 -7.52 -1.81 2.95
C PHE A 35 -8.43 -2.30 4.08
N VAL A 36 -7.86 -2.90 5.11
CA VAL A 36 -8.63 -3.30 6.31
C VAL A 36 -9.20 -2.07 7.02
N VAL A 37 -8.39 -1.03 7.19
CA VAL A 37 -8.80 0.26 7.78
C VAL A 37 -9.91 0.89 6.95
N TYR A 38 -9.73 0.99 5.63
CA TYR A 38 -10.74 1.53 4.73
C TYR A 38 -12.06 0.74 4.83
N ALA A 39 -11.99 -0.56 4.76
CA ALA A 39 -13.15 -1.44 4.87
C ALA A 39 -13.87 -1.27 6.22
N SER A 40 -13.14 -1.08 7.32
CA SER A 40 -13.72 -0.85 8.65
C SER A 40 -14.48 0.48 8.76
N ILE A 41 -14.02 1.51 8.01
CA ILE A 41 -14.67 2.83 7.99
C ILE A 41 -15.92 2.82 7.10
N THR A 42 -15.86 2.14 5.96
CA THR A 42 -16.87 2.23 4.90
C THR A 42 -17.91 1.11 4.93
N GLY A 43 -17.61 0.01 5.64
CA GLY A 43 -18.42 -1.21 5.65
C GLY A 43 -18.24 -2.08 4.41
N THR A 44 -17.25 -1.78 3.53
CA THR A 44 -16.94 -2.62 2.38
C THR A 44 -16.29 -3.95 2.78
N SER A 45 -16.36 -4.94 1.89
CA SER A 45 -15.70 -6.23 2.10
C SER A 45 -14.18 -6.10 2.05
N ILE A 46 -13.48 -6.62 3.06
CA ILE A 46 -12.00 -6.70 3.06
C ILE A 46 -11.51 -7.57 1.89
N ALA A 47 -12.24 -8.64 1.56
CA ALA A 47 -11.92 -9.50 0.43
C ALA A 47 -11.99 -8.75 -0.89
N ASP A 48 -13.05 -7.94 -1.11
CA ASP A 48 -13.17 -7.10 -2.30
C ASP A 48 -12.03 -6.09 -2.39
N MET A 49 -11.69 -5.44 -1.28
CA MET A 49 -10.56 -4.50 -1.22
C MET A 49 -9.22 -5.17 -1.56
N PHE A 50 -9.00 -6.39 -1.04
CA PHE A 50 -7.79 -7.13 -1.35
C PHE A 50 -7.71 -7.52 -2.83
N MET A 51 -8.82 -8.02 -3.42
CA MET A 51 -8.84 -8.29 -4.86
C MET A 51 -8.61 -7.03 -5.70
N ALA A 52 -9.22 -5.94 -5.30
CA ALA A 52 -9.13 -4.67 -6.01
C ALA A 52 -7.72 -4.06 -6.03
N GLY A 53 -6.88 -4.35 -5.00
CA GLY A 53 -5.52 -3.84 -4.89
C GLY A 53 -4.48 -4.56 -5.76
N ILE A 54 -4.77 -5.77 -6.25
CA ILE A 54 -3.79 -6.59 -6.97
C ILE A 54 -3.33 -5.90 -8.26
N VAL A 55 -4.26 -5.52 -9.12
CA VAL A 55 -3.93 -4.92 -10.42
C VAL A 55 -3.25 -3.56 -10.27
N PRO A 56 -3.75 -2.62 -9.44
CA PRO A 56 -3.06 -1.36 -9.17
C PRO A 56 -1.64 -1.55 -8.60
N GLY A 57 -1.46 -2.48 -7.66
CA GLY A 57 -0.14 -2.78 -7.10
C GLY A 57 0.84 -3.32 -8.15
N LEU A 58 0.39 -4.20 -9.05
CA LEU A 58 1.19 -4.67 -10.18
C LEU A 58 1.54 -3.54 -11.15
N LEU A 59 0.59 -2.65 -11.45
CA LEU A 59 0.84 -1.48 -12.30
C LEU A 59 1.91 -0.56 -11.69
N MET A 60 1.88 -0.33 -10.37
CA MET A 60 2.93 0.41 -9.67
C MET A 60 4.29 -0.28 -9.80
N GLY A 61 4.34 -1.60 -9.61
CA GLY A 61 5.55 -2.39 -9.79
C GLY A 61 6.13 -2.26 -11.19
N VAL A 62 5.29 -2.40 -12.23
CA VAL A 62 5.69 -2.24 -13.63
C VAL A 62 6.20 -0.82 -13.90
N ALA A 63 5.52 0.20 -13.36
CA ALA A 63 5.93 1.60 -13.52
C ALA A 63 7.34 1.84 -12.93
N LEU A 64 7.62 1.30 -11.74
CA LEU A 64 8.95 1.41 -11.14
C LEU A 64 10.02 0.61 -11.91
N ILE A 65 9.69 -0.57 -12.44
CA ILE A 65 10.60 -1.32 -13.33
C ILE A 65 10.97 -0.48 -14.57
N ILE A 66 10.00 0.20 -15.17
CA ILE A 66 10.27 1.09 -16.31
C ILE A 66 11.23 2.22 -15.92
N VAL A 67 11.03 2.85 -14.75
CA VAL A 67 11.96 3.90 -14.26
C VAL A 67 13.36 3.34 -14.07
N VAL A 68 13.52 2.16 -13.48
CA VAL A 68 14.82 1.49 -13.29
C VAL A 68 15.48 1.20 -14.64
N MET A 69 14.72 0.70 -15.62
CA MET A 69 15.23 0.41 -16.97
C MET A 69 15.69 1.67 -17.68
N LEU A 70 14.93 2.78 -17.55
CA LEU A 70 15.32 4.07 -18.14
C LEU A 70 16.58 4.62 -17.49
N GLU A 71 16.71 4.54 -16.17
CA GLU A 71 17.91 4.99 -15.46
C GLU A 71 19.13 4.13 -15.82
N ALA A 72 18.97 2.81 -15.87
CA ALA A 72 20.01 1.89 -16.30
C ALA A 72 20.51 2.20 -17.73
N LYS A 73 19.57 2.49 -18.65
CA LYS A 73 19.90 2.85 -20.02
C LYS A 73 20.63 4.20 -20.09
N LYS A 74 20.16 5.20 -19.33
CA LYS A 74 20.75 6.54 -19.28
C LYS A 74 22.20 6.54 -18.82
N HIS A 75 22.52 5.70 -17.84
CA HIS A 75 23.86 5.58 -17.25
C HIS A 75 24.69 4.43 -17.83
N ASN A 76 24.22 3.76 -18.90
CA ASN A 76 24.88 2.60 -19.52
C ASN A 76 25.24 1.49 -18.50
N ILE A 77 24.39 1.28 -17.51
CA ILE A 77 24.58 0.26 -16.48
C ILE A 77 24.41 -1.13 -17.11
N LYS A 78 25.45 -1.94 -17.03
CA LYS A 78 25.43 -3.32 -17.54
C LYS A 78 25.11 -4.31 -16.42
N PRO A 79 24.50 -5.46 -16.74
CA PRO A 79 24.31 -6.53 -15.76
C PRO A 79 25.65 -6.93 -15.14
N SER A 80 25.72 -6.94 -13.81
CA SER A 80 26.93 -7.30 -13.07
C SER A 80 27.15 -8.81 -12.93
N ARG A 81 26.14 -9.60 -13.23
CA ARG A 81 26.17 -11.06 -13.18
C ARG A 81 25.65 -11.67 -14.47
N GLU A 82 26.17 -12.84 -14.81
CA GLU A 82 25.61 -13.69 -15.85
C GLU A 82 24.20 -14.16 -15.49
N LYS A 83 23.44 -14.57 -16.52
CA LYS A 83 22.07 -15.10 -16.27
C LYS A 83 22.17 -16.34 -15.40
N ALA A 84 21.44 -16.35 -14.29
CA ALA A 84 21.34 -17.50 -13.42
C ALA A 84 20.91 -18.75 -14.21
N SER A 85 21.56 -19.85 -13.97
CA SER A 85 21.22 -21.15 -14.55
C SER A 85 19.84 -21.63 -14.11
N GLY A 86 19.24 -22.55 -14.85
CA GLY A 86 17.95 -23.13 -14.47
C GLY A 86 17.99 -23.81 -13.09
N LYS A 87 19.13 -24.42 -12.75
CA LYS A 87 19.34 -25.06 -11.45
C LYS A 87 19.41 -24.06 -10.33
N GLU A 88 20.15 -22.95 -10.46
CA GLU A 88 20.22 -21.88 -9.46
C GLU A 88 18.85 -21.25 -9.20
N ARG A 89 18.05 -21.05 -10.26
CA ARG A 89 16.67 -20.53 -10.12
C ARG A 89 15.78 -21.51 -9.38
N TRP A 90 15.91 -22.79 -9.65
CA TRP A 90 15.12 -23.83 -9.00
C TRP A 90 15.50 -23.99 -7.53
N ASP A 91 16.79 -23.93 -7.21
CA ASP A 91 17.25 -23.99 -5.84
C ASP A 91 16.81 -22.75 -5.04
N ALA A 92 16.94 -21.55 -5.61
CA ALA A 92 16.39 -20.33 -5.00
C ALA A 92 14.87 -20.37 -4.81
N PHE A 93 14.13 -20.97 -5.75
CA PHE A 93 12.68 -21.17 -5.59
C PHE A 93 12.36 -22.11 -4.43
N LYS A 94 13.09 -23.21 -4.29
CA LYS A 94 12.90 -24.14 -3.17
C LYS A 94 13.14 -23.47 -1.81
N ASP A 95 14.21 -22.68 -1.72
CA ASP A 95 14.55 -21.96 -0.50
C ASP A 95 13.47 -20.93 -0.11
N ALA A 96 12.86 -20.26 -1.11
CA ALA A 96 11.82 -19.29 -0.90
C ALA A 96 10.40 -19.89 -0.80
N PHE A 97 10.22 -21.18 -1.11
CA PHE A 97 8.91 -21.83 -1.28
C PHE A 97 7.98 -21.65 -0.08
N TRP A 98 8.49 -21.91 1.11
CA TRP A 98 7.70 -21.79 2.34
C TRP A 98 7.26 -20.34 2.61
N GLY A 99 8.10 -19.35 2.26
CA GLY A 99 7.73 -17.94 2.33
C GLY A 99 6.64 -17.58 1.33
N PHE A 100 6.68 -18.10 0.10
CA PHE A 100 5.66 -17.87 -0.92
C PHE A 100 4.30 -18.50 -0.59
N LEU A 101 4.27 -19.55 0.23
CA LEU A 101 3.02 -20.17 0.66
C LEU A 101 2.18 -19.24 1.57
N MET A 102 2.81 -18.33 2.31
CA MET A 102 2.09 -17.43 3.22
C MET A 102 1.01 -16.59 2.50
N PRO A 103 1.32 -15.79 1.47
CA PRO A 103 0.31 -15.08 0.69
C PRO A 103 -0.73 -16.03 0.07
N VAL A 104 -0.32 -17.20 -0.41
CA VAL A 104 -1.24 -18.19 -1.00
C VAL A 104 -2.24 -18.71 0.03
N ILE A 105 -1.79 -19.01 1.25
CA ILE A 105 -2.67 -19.46 2.35
C ILE A 105 -3.68 -18.36 2.71
N ILE A 106 -3.20 -17.13 2.88
CA ILE A 106 -4.06 -15.99 3.26
C ILE A 106 -5.09 -15.70 2.16
N LEU A 107 -4.61 -15.38 0.97
CA LEU A 107 -5.48 -14.95 -0.12
C LEU A 107 -6.32 -16.11 -0.66
N GLY A 108 -5.71 -17.29 -0.82
CA GLY A 108 -6.42 -18.50 -1.25
C GLY A 108 -7.50 -18.93 -0.26
N GLY A 109 -7.23 -18.82 1.05
CA GLY A 109 -8.20 -19.12 2.10
C GLY A 109 -9.37 -18.15 2.13
N ILE A 110 -9.09 -16.83 1.98
CA ILE A 110 -10.12 -15.79 1.94
C ILE A 110 -10.97 -15.91 0.66
N TYR A 111 -10.33 -15.99 -0.50
CA TYR A 111 -11.04 -16.05 -1.79
C TYR A 111 -11.74 -17.38 -2.04
N GLY A 112 -11.19 -18.47 -1.48
CA GLY A 112 -11.83 -19.76 -1.48
C GLY A 112 -13.04 -19.86 -0.53
N GLY A 113 -13.29 -18.81 0.29
CA GLY A 113 -14.37 -18.80 1.28
C GLY A 113 -14.14 -19.76 2.44
N ILE A 114 -12.90 -20.21 2.65
CA ILE A 114 -12.51 -21.13 3.74
C ILE A 114 -12.33 -20.35 5.03
N PHE A 115 -11.76 -19.14 4.95
CA PHE A 115 -11.44 -18.28 6.09
C PHE A 115 -12.03 -16.89 5.91
N THR A 116 -12.50 -16.32 7.01
CA THR A 116 -12.63 -14.87 7.12
C THR A 116 -11.25 -14.20 7.15
N PRO A 117 -11.12 -12.90 6.83
CA PRO A 117 -9.84 -12.18 6.93
C PRO A 117 -9.19 -12.30 8.32
N THR A 118 -9.97 -12.30 9.40
CA THR A 118 -9.47 -12.45 10.77
C THR A 118 -8.93 -13.85 11.03
N GLU A 119 -9.63 -14.89 10.57
CA GLU A 119 -9.15 -16.27 10.68
C GLU A 119 -7.90 -16.51 9.84
N ALA A 120 -7.85 -15.96 8.62
CA ALA A 120 -6.66 -16.02 7.77
C ALA A 120 -5.45 -15.36 8.45
N ALA A 121 -5.64 -14.25 9.15
CA ALA A 121 -4.59 -13.62 9.94
C ALA A 121 -4.10 -14.53 11.07
N ALA A 122 -5.00 -15.16 11.82
CA ALA A 122 -4.63 -16.11 12.88
C ALA A 122 -3.86 -17.32 12.33
N VAL A 123 -4.33 -17.90 11.21
CA VAL A 123 -3.65 -19.02 10.52
C VAL A 123 -2.26 -18.59 10.05
N SER A 124 -2.11 -17.37 9.54
CA SER A 124 -0.82 -16.86 9.08
C SER A 124 0.20 -16.71 10.20
N VAL A 125 -0.22 -16.32 11.40
CA VAL A 125 0.66 -16.25 12.59
C VAL A 125 1.18 -17.63 12.94
N VAL A 126 0.29 -18.63 13.03
CA VAL A 126 0.66 -20.02 13.35
C VAL A 126 1.60 -20.58 12.28
N TYR A 127 1.27 -20.36 11.02
CA TYR A 127 2.10 -20.79 9.89
C TYR A 127 3.48 -20.11 9.90
N GLY A 128 3.53 -18.79 10.09
CA GLY A 128 4.79 -18.04 10.14
C GLY A 128 5.70 -18.48 11.27
N LEU A 129 5.15 -18.71 12.47
CA LEU A 129 5.90 -19.28 13.60
C LEU A 129 6.42 -20.68 13.28
N PHE A 130 5.59 -21.53 12.70
CA PHE A 130 6.01 -22.88 12.29
C PHE A 130 7.17 -22.83 11.27
N VAL A 131 7.06 -22.04 10.22
CA VAL A 131 8.09 -21.90 9.21
C VAL A 131 9.39 -21.33 9.80
N GLY A 132 9.28 -20.24 10.58
CA GLY A 132 10.45 -19.57 11.17
C GLY A 132 11.19 -20.42 12.22
N MET A 133 10.44 -21.15 13.06
CA MET A 133 11.03 -21.93 14.16
C MET A 133 11.45 -23.34 13.74
N VAL A 134 10.66 -24.01 12.88
CA VAL A 134 10.85 -25.45 12.58
C VAL A 134 11.58 -25.64 11.25
N ILE A 135 11.20 -24.90 10.21
CA ILE A 135 11.74 -25.08 8.85
C ILE A 135 13.05 -24.32 8.70
N TYR A 136 13.01 -23.00 8.84
CA TYR A 136 14.19 -22.14 8.69
C TYR A 136 15.07 -22.09 9.93
N ARG A 137 14.49 -22.34 11.11
CA ARG A 137 15.19 -22.35 12.42
C ARG A 137 15.91 -21.04 12.71
N GLU A 138 15.36 -19.94 12.22
CA GLU A 138 15.88 -18.59 12.40
C GLU A 138 15.25 -17.87 13.62
N VAL A 139 14.12 -18.38 14.12
CA VAL A 139 13.37 -17.78 15.26
C VAL A 139 13.49 -18.71 16.46
N SER A 140 14.06 -18.21 17.57
CA SER A 140 14.09 -18.92 18.85
C SER A 140 12.84 -18.59 19.68
N ILE A 141 12.61 -19.34 20.75
CA ILE A 141 11.50 -19.05 21.71
C ILE A 141 11.64 -17.68 22.34
N ARG A 142 12.88 -17.22 22.54
CA ARG A 142 13.15 -15.88 23.08
C ARG A 142 12.79 -14.78 22.07
N ASP A 143 13.19 -14.96 20.82
CA ASP A 143 12.84 -14.05 19.73
C ASP A 143 11.33 -13.97 19.52
N MET A 144 10.62 -15.10 19.66
CA MET A 144 9.16 -15.17 19.60
C MET A 144 8.51 -14.26 20.66
N PHE A 145 9.05 -14.26 21.90
CA PHE A 145 8.53 -13.40 22.94
C PHE A 145 8.72 -11.92 22.61
N ASP A 146 9.91 -11.54 22.11
CA ASP A 146 10.20 -10.17 21.70
C ASP A 146 9.32 -9.74 20.54
N ILE A 147 9.10 -10.61 19.54
CA ILE A 147 8.18 -10.39 18.41
C ILE A 147 6.75 -10.15 18.91
N LEU A 148 6.28 -10.95 19.85
CA LEU A 148 4.93 -10.79 20.42
C LEU A 148 4.78 -9.47 21.18
N VAL A 149 5.80 -9.09 21.95
CA VAL A 149 5.81 -7.80 22.68
C VAL A 149 5.79 -6.63 21.71
N ASP A 150 6.60 -6.65 20.66
CA ASP A 150 6.64 -5.57 19.66
C ASP A 150 5.37 -5.51 18.81
N SER A 151 4.79 -6.67 18.50
CA SER A 151 3.47 -6.76 17.86
C SER A 151 2.37 -6.16 18.75
N ALA A 152 2.39 -6.47 20.05
CA ALA A 152 1.43 -5.90 21.00
C ALA A 152 1.57 -4.37 21.12
N LYS A 153 2.80 -3.83 21.18
CA LYS A 153 3.03 -2.37 21.18
C LYS A 153 2.49 -1.71 19.92
N THR A 154 2.78 -2.29 18.76
CA THR A 154 2.31 -1.78 17.46
C THR A 154 0.79 -1.81 17.39
N THR A 155 0.17 -2.93 17.78
CA THR A 155 -1.29 -3.07 17.83
C THR A 155 -1.93 -2.07 18.78
N GLY A 156 -1.34 -1.87 19.98
CA GLY A 156 -1.80 -0.87 20.95
C GLY A 156 -1.77 0.55 20.38
N GLY A 157 -0.70 0.92 19.66
CA GLY A 157 -0.60 2.19 18.97
C GLY A 157 -1.69 2.37 17.91
N ILE A 158 -1.89 1.37 17.07
CA ILE A 158 -2.95 1.38 16.04
C ILE A 158 -4.34 1.49 16.69
N MET A 159 -4.63 0.73 17.74
CA MET A 159 -5.92 0.78 18.43
C MET A 159 -6.19 2.15 19.06
N LEU A 160 -5.16 2.83 19.59
CA LEU A 160 -5.29 4.19 20.11
C LEU A 160 -5.64 5.18 18.98
N ILE A 161 -5.01 5.06 17.82
CA ILE A 161 -5.33 5.86 16.63
C ILE A 161 -6.77 5.60 16.20
N VAL A 162 -7.20 4.35 16.11
CA VAL A 162 -8.57 3.96 15.75
C VAL A 162 -9.60 4.57 16.71
N ALA A 163 -9.36 4.45 18.03
CA ALA A 163 -10.25 5.01 19.05
C ALA A 163 -10.35 6.54 18.95
N SER A 164 -9.20 7.22 18.81
CA SER A 164 -9.14 8.67 18.68
C SER A 164 -9.81 9.16 17.39
N ALA A 165 -9.59 8.47 16.28
CA ALA A 165 -10.18 8.79 14.99
C ALA A 165 -11.70 8.54 14.97
N SER A 166 -12.17 7.48 15.63
CA SER A 166 -13.61 7.21 15.79
C SER A 166 -14.29 8.34 16.59
N LEU A 167 -13.65 8.81 17.67
CA LEU A 167 -14.13 9.96 18.43
C LEU A 167 -14.14 11.22 17.57
N PHE A 168 -13.07 11.47 16.82
CA PHE A 168 -12.98 12.62 15.90
C PHE A 168 -14.11 12.58 14.84
N SER A 169 -14.32 11.42 14.20
CA SER A 169 -15.40 11.23 13.23
C SER A 169 -16.78 11.48 13.84
N PHE A 170 -17.02 10.97 15.06
CA PHE A 170 -18.25 11.23 15.80
C PHE A 170 -18.46 12.73 16.04
N VAL A 171 -17.44 13.44 16.50
CA VAL A 171 -17.48 14.89 16.72
C VAL A 171 -17.75 15.63 15.40
N CYS A 172 -17.05 15.31 14.33
CA CYS A 172 -17.27 15.91 13.01
C CYS A 172 -18.71 15.73 12.53
N THR A 173 -19.27 14.54 12.70
CA THR A 173 -20.67 14.27 12.35
C THR A 173 -21.64 15.04 13.25
N LYS A 174 -21.42 15.03 14.56
CA LYS A 174 -22.27 15.70 15.55
C LYS A 174 -22.35 17.22 15.34
N PHE A 175 -21.24 17.84 14.94
CA PHE A 175 -21.17 19.29 14.71
C PHE A 175 -21.43 19.67 13.24
N GLY A 176 -21.83 18.74 12.39
CA GLY A 176 -22.13 19.00 10.97
C GLY A 176 -20.90 19.39 10.14
N ILE A 177 -19.68 19.13 10.64
CA ILE A 177 -18.46 19.46 9.92
C ILE A 177 -18.35 18.60 8.64
N ALA A 178 -18.74 17.33 8.73
CA ALA A 178 -18.75 16.42 7.59
C ALA A 178 -19.74 16.91 6.52
N ASP A 179 -20.93 17.37 6.92
CA ASP A 179 -21.95 17.92 6.01
C ASP A 179 -21.49 19.23 5.38
N ALA A 180 -20.90 20.14 6.18
CA ALA A 180 -20.37 21.41 5.68
C ALA A 180 -19.23 21.18 4.67
N ALA A 181 -18.31 20.27 4.96
CA ALA A 181 -17.21 19.90 4.05
C ALA A 181 -17.74 19.21 2.79
N SER A 182 -18.73 18.32 2.93
CA SER A 182 -19.39 17.66 1.79
C SER A 182 -20.11 18.68 0.90
N ASN A 183 -20.82 19.64 1.48
CA ASN A 183 -21.49 20.71 0.74
C ASN A 183 -20.47 21.62 0.02
N LEU A 184 -19.36 21.96 0.68
CA LEU A 184 -18.28 22.73 0.07
C LEU A 184 -17.64 21.96 -1.11
N LEU A 185 -17.34 20.69 -0.91
CA LEU A 185 -16.82 19.83 -1.97
C LEU A 185 -17.82 19.70 -3.12
N GLY A 186 -19.10 19.51 -2.84
CA GLY A 186 -20.16 19.44 -3.84
C GLY A 186 -20.36 20.74 -4.61
N SER A 187 -20.14 21.91 -3.96
CA SER A 187 -20.23 23.22 -4.63
C SER A 187 -19.06 23.49 -5.59
N ILE A 188 -17.90 22.91 -5.33
CA ILE A 188 -16.68 23.04 -6.16
C ILE A 188 -16.59 21.90 -7.18
N ALA A 189 -16.96 20.70 -6.76
CA ALA A 189 -16.90 19.49 -7.57
C ALA A 189 -18.23 19.23 -8.28
N HIS A 190 -18.48 19.94 -9.38
CA HIS A 190 -19.72 19.82 -10.16
C HIS A 190 -19.90 18.47 -10.88
N ASN A 191 -18.85 17.66 -10.95
CA ASN A 191 -18.87 16.34 -11.57
C ASN A 191 -17.86 15.40 -10.92
N GLN A 192 -18.00 14.11 -11.20
CA GLN A 192 -17.14 13.05 -10.70
C GLN A 192 -15.65 13.28 -11.00
N PHE A 193 -15.33 13.79 -12.20
CA PHE A 193 -13.94 14.04 -12.61
C PHE A 193 -13.27 15.09 -11.71
N THR A 194 -13.92 16.23 -11.51
CA THR A 194 -13.40 17.33 -10.67
C THR A 194 -13.30 16.90 -9.21
N PHE A 195 -14.29 16.15 -8.71
CA PHE A 195 -14.24 15.59 -7.35
C PHE A 195 -13.02 14.71 -7.15
N LEU A 196 -12.80 13.75 -8.03
CA LEU A 196 -11.66 12.82 -7.94
C LEU A 196 -10.31 13.56 -8.05
N LEU A 197 -10.22 14.59 -8.87
CA LEU A 197 -9.02 15.42 -8.98
C LEU A 197 -8.72 16.14 -7.67
N ILE A 198 -9.73 16.80 -7.07
CA ILE A 198 -9.59 17.51 -5.79
C ILE A 198 -9.19 16.54 -4.68
N VAL A 199 -9.86 15.40 -4.61
CA VAL A 199 -9.56 14.33 -3.64
C VAL A 199 -8.14 13.83 -3.79
N ASN A 200 -7.68 13.59 -5.02
CA ASN A 200 -6.30 13.17 -5.28
C ASN A 200 -5.28 14.21 -4.78
N ILE A 201 -5.53 15.49 -4.99
CA ILE A 201 -4.64 16.55 -4.50
C ILE A 201 -4.62 16.58 -2.96
N ILE A 202 -5.79 16.49 -2.33
CA ILE A 202 -5.89 16.49 -0.86
C ILE A 202 -5.17 15.30 -0.26
N PHE A 203 -5.39 14.08 -0.78
CA PHE A 203 -4.74 12.88 -0.26
C PHE A 203 -3.22 12.88 -0.52
N LEU A 204 -2.77 13.39 -1.66
CA LEU A 204 -1.34 13.49 -1.96
C LEU A 204 -0.66 14.44 -0.95
N ILE A 205 -1.26 15.62 -0.72
CA ILE A 205 -0.75 16.57 0.27
C ILE A 205 -0.80 15.95 1.68
N ALA A 206 -1.92 15.38 2.08
CA ALA A 206 -2.06 14.75 3.40
C ALA A 206 -1.02 13.64 3.61
N GLY A 207 -0.85 12.76 2.62
CA GLY A 207 0.11 11.64 2.67
C GLY A 207 1.57 12.07 2.74
N CYS A 208 1.91 13.32 2.34
CA CYS A 208 3.25 13.87 2.55
C CYS A 208 3.58 14.06 4.04
N PHE A 209 2.57 14.28 4.90
CA PHE A 209 2.74 14.70 6.30
C PHE A 209 2.31 13.65 7.31
N ILE A 210 1.32 12.84 6.99
CA ILE A 210 0.72 11.85 7.89
C ILE A 210 0.70 10.46 7.25
N ASP A 211 0.64 9.42 8.08
CA ASP A 211 0.56 8.05 7.59
C ASP A 211 -0.81 7.74 6.93
N ALA A 212 -0.83 6.71 6.09
CA ALA A 212 -2.02 6.35 5.31
C ALA A 212 -3.23 6.01 6.18
N ASN A 213 -3.03 5.31 7.30
CA ASN A 213 -4.14 4.88 8.15
C ASN A 213 -4.79 6.08 8.83
N SER A 214 -3.98 6.96 9.43
CA SER A 214 -4.46 8.21 10.05
C SER A 214 -5.19 9.10 9.04
N ALA A 215 -4.64 9.26 7.83
CA ALA A 215 -5.27 10.02 6.77
C ALA A 215 -6.64 9.45 6.39
N MET A 216 -6.76 8.12 6.27
CA MET A 216 -8.04 7.47 5.97
C MET A 216 -9.10 7.76 7.02
N TYR A 217 -8.77 7.63 8.31
CA TYR A 217 -9.74 7.91 9.38
C TYR A 217 -10.23 9.36 9.39
N ILE A 218 -9.39 10.31 8.98
CA ILE A 218 -9.74 11.73 8.93
C ILE A 218 -10.60 12.07 7.70
N PHE A 219 -10.12 11.64 6.52
CA PHE A 219 -10.68 12.15 5.26
C PHE A 219 -11.78 11.28 4.67
N ILE A 220 -11.72 9.94 4.85
CA ILE A 220 -12.73 9.05 4.24
C ILE A 220 -14.14 9.36 4.71
N PRO A 221 -14.44 9.55 6.03
CA PRO A 221 -15.80 9.88 6.48
C PRO A 221 -16.35 11.17 5.87
N ILE A 222 -15.47 12.13 5.57
CA ILE A 222 -15.84 13.42 4.99
C ILE A 222 -16.12 13.28 3.48
N MET A 223 -15.34 12.49 2.78
CA MET A 223 -15.38 12.38 1.30
C MET A 223 -16.36 11.32 0.81
N LEU A 224 -16.60 10.29 1.62
CA LEU A 224 -17.45 9.15 1.25
C LEU A 224 -18.89 9.54 0.87
N PRO A 225 -19.58 10.43 1.58
CA PRO A 225 -20.94 10.87 1.20
C PRO A 225 -20.97 11.49 -0.20
N VAL A 226 -20.00 12.34 -0.53
CA VAL A 226 -19.90 12.98 -1.86
C VAL A 226 -19.56 11.95 -2.93
N CYS A 227 -18.64 11.02 -2.63
CA CYS A 227 -18.31 9.91 -3.52
C CYS A 227 -19.56 9.10 -3.89
N LYS A 228 -20.36 8.75 -2.88
CA LYS A 228 -21.65 8.05 -3.06
C LYS A 228 -22.64 8.86 -3.89
N ALA A 229 -22.82 10.12 -3.59
CA ALA A 229 -23.75 11.01 -4.31
C ALA A 229 -23.38 11.15 -5.79
N LEU A 230 -22.10 11.09 -6.13
CA LEU A 230 -21.61 11.14 -7.51
C LEU A 230 -21.59 9.76 -8.20
N GLY A 231 -22.02 8.70 -7.53
CA GLY A 231 -22.11 7.35 -8.11
C GLY A 231 -20.76 6.70 -8.41
N TYR A 232 -19.69 7.12 -7.73
CA TYR A 232 -18.39 6.46 -7.91
C TYR A 232 -18.30 5.20 -7.05
N ASP A 233 -17.74 4.14 -7.60
CA ASP A 233 -17.59 2.84 -6.94
C ASP A 233 -16.73 2.98 -5.66
N ILE A 234 -17.29 2.52 -4.52
CA ILE A 234 -16.67 2.71 -3.20
C ILE A 234 -15.38 1.90 -3.07
N VAL A 235 -15.30 0.71 -3.65
CA VAL A 235 -14.10 -0.12 -3.64
C VAL A 235 -13.00 0.55 -4.48
N ALA A 236 -13.34 1.04 -5.67
CA ALA A 236 -12.39 1.81 -6.50
C ALA A 236 -11.91 3.08 -5.79
N PHE A 237 -12.79 3.77 -5.05
CA PHE A 237 -12.43 4.94 -4.26
C PHE A 237 -11.41 4.60 -3.16
N GLY A 238 -11.61 3.48 -2.46
CA GLY A 238 -10.68 3.00 -1.44
C GLY A 238 -9.31 2.63 -2.00
N VAL A 239 -9.27 2.00 -3.16
CA VAL A 239 -8.01 1.67 -3.84
C VAL A 239 -7.29 2.95 -4.30
N MET A 240 -8.01 3.88 -4.91
CA MET A 240 -7.47 5.18 -5.31
C MET A 240 -6.87 5.93 -4.11
N ALA A 241 -7.61 6.01 -3.01
CA ALA A 241 -7.13 6.64 -1.77
C ALA A 241 -5.86 5.96 -1.24
N THR A 242 -5.83 4.62 -1.22
CA THR A 242 -4.68 3.84 -0.76
C THR A 242 -3.45 4.07 -1.63
N VAL A 243 -3.59 4.01 -2.95
CA VAL A 243 -2.50 4.27 -3.91
C VAL A 243 -1.98 5.69 -3.74
N ASN A 244 -2.87 6.66 -3.59
CA ASN A 244 -2.51 8.06 -3.42
C ASN A 244 -1.71 8.30 -2.14
N LEU A 245 -2.20 7.80 -1.00
CA LEU A 245 -1.53 7.93 0.28
C LEU A 245 -0.19 7.18 0.30
N ALA A 246 -0.08 6.03 -0.38
CA ALA A 246 1.17 5.31 -0.57
C ALA A 246 2.22 6.16 -1.32
N ILE A 247 1.81 6.90 -2.34
CA ILE A 247 2.67 7.86 -3.05
C ILE A 247 3.03 9.05 -2.15
N GLY A 248 2.07 9.56 -1.38
CA GLY A 248 2.31 10.64 -0.41
C GLY A 248 3.46 10.32 0.54
N GLN A 249 3.53 9.09 1.06
CA GLN A 249 4.58 8.66 2.00
C GLN A 249 6.02 8.71 1.45
N VAL A 250 6.19 8.82 0.14
CA VAL A 250 7.50 9.00 -0.51
C VAL A 250 7.64 10.38 -1.16
N THR A 251 6.65 11.25 -0.97
CA THR A 251 6.64 12.57 -1.59
C THR A 251 7.18 13.61 -0.60
N PRO A 252 8.24 14.41 -0.99
CA PRO A 252 8.69 15.52 -0.17
C PRO A 252 7.56 16.54 0.09
N PRO A 253 7.52 17.30 1.21
CA PRO A 253 8.68 17.64 2.04
C PRO A 253 8.98 16.66 3.16
N VAL A 254 8.02 15.89 3.69
CA VAL A 254 8.29 14.91 4.74
C VAL A 254 8.57 13.55 4.11
N GLY A 255 7.55 12.86 3.60
CA GLY A 255 7.72 11.54 3.00
C GLY A 255 8.27 10.53 4.00
N VAL A 256 7.44 10.01 4.90
CA VAL A 256 7.86 9.16 6.03
C VAL A 256 8.82 8.04 5.59
N ASN A 257 8.54 7.39 4.46
CA ASN A 257 9.39 6.32 3.96
C ASN A 257 10.78 6.80 3.50
N LEU A 258 10.92 8.07 3.08
CA LEU A 258 12.23 8.63 2.75
C LEU A 258 13.09 8.79 4.00
N PHE A 259 12.51 9.27 5.12
CA PHE A 259 13.21 9.36 6.40
C PHE A 259 13.62 7.99 6.93
N VAL A 260 12.73 7.00 6.84
CA VAL A 260 13.05 5.63 7.22
C VAL A 260 14.22 5.11 6.38
N ALA A 261 14.19 5.31 5.07
CA ALA A 261 15.25 4.84 4.17
C ALA A 261 16.61 5.49 4.47
N ILE A 262 16.63 6.77 4.83
CA ILE A 262 17.87 7.48 5.22
C ILE A 262 18.38 7.00 6.60
N SER A 263 17.45 6.68 7.52
CA SER A 263 17.83 6.25 8.88
C SER A 263 18.49 4.86 8.92
N ILE A 264 18.34 4.07 7.88
CA ILE A 264 18.99 2.77 7.74
C ILE A 264 20.50 3.01 7.66
N LYS A 265 21.24 2.51 8.66
CA LYS A 265 22.72 2.54 8.67
C LYS A 265 23.25 1.71 7.51
N ILE A 266 23.56 2.37 6.41
CA ILE A 266 24.22 1.78 5.26
C ILE A 266 25.73 1.82 5.52
N LYS A 267 26.48 0.93 4.86
CA LYS A 267 27.95 0.89 4.89
C LYS A 267 28.54 2.30 4.74
N LYS A 268 29.57 2.61 5.54
CA LYS A 268 30.28 3.89 5.50
C LYS A 268 30.68 4.27 4.06
N GLY A 269 30.28 5.46 3.62
CA GLY A 269 30.48 5.94 2.23
C GLY A 269 29.26 5.80 1.29
N LEU A 270 28.14 5.24 1.76
CA LEU A 270 26.85 5.21 1.03
C LEU A 270 25.78 6.09 1.71
N GLU A 271 26.21 7.01 2.55
CA GLU A 271 25.32 7.93 3.24
C GLU A 271 24.67 8.88 2.23
N VAL A 272 23.36 9.06 2.36
CA VAL A 272 22.54 9.87 1.44
C VAL A 272 21.81 10.94 2.24
N THR A 273 21.84 12.17 1.76
CA THR A 273 21.10 13.28 2.37
C THR A 273 19.64 13.29 1.92
N LEU A 274 18.76 13.89 2.74
CA LEU A 274 17.34 14.07 2.38
C LEU A 274 17.18 14.82 1.05
N GLN A 275 18.04 15.78 0.76
CA GLN A 275 17.97 16.56 -0.47
C GLN A 275 18.32 15.71 -1.71
N GLU A 276 19.31 14.83 -1.61
CA GLU A 276 19.69 13.94 -2.70
C GLU A 276 18.60 12.89 -2.99
N ILE A 277 18.06 12.25 -1.95
CA ILE A 277 16.98 11.27 -2.12
C ILE A 277 15.70 11.93 -2.65
N SER A 278 15.38 13.17 -2.20
CA SER A 278 14.22 13.92 -2.66
C SER A 278 14.31 14.28 -4.15
N ARG A 279 15.50 14.48 -4.68
CA ARG A 279 15.71 14.69 -6.13
C ARG A 279 15.62 13.35 -6.90
N ALA A 280 16.21 12.31 -6.33
CA ALA A 280 16.25 11.00 -6.97
C ALA A 280 14.87 10.31 -7.04
N VAL A 281 13.95 10.62 -6.11
CA VAL A 281 12.62 10.01 -6.05
C VAL A 281 11.64 10.59 -7.09
N VAL A 282 11.89 11.79 -7.62
CA VAL A 282 10.96 12.50 -8.54
C VAL A 282 10.48 11.64 -9.72
N PRO A 283 11.34 10.96 -10.48
CA PRO A 283 10.88 10.14 -11.62
C PRO A 283 10.01 8.96 -11.15
N MET A 284 10.24 8.43 -9.94
CA MET A 284 9.44 7.35 -9.38
C MET A 284 8.06 7.86 -8.97
N ILE A 285 8.00 9.03 -8.31
CA ILE A 285 6.73 9.70 -7.99
C ILE A 285 5.93 9.97 -9.26
N ALA A 286 6.56 10.53 -10.29
CA ALA A 286 5.89 10.80 -11.57
C ALA A 286 5.29 9.53 -12.20
N ALA A 287 6.04 8.43 -12.18
CA ALA A 287 5.55 7.13 -12.67
C ALA A 287 4.38 6.59 -11.83
N CYS A 288 4.47 6.68 -10.50
CA CYS A 288 3.39 6.26 -9.61
C CYS A 288 2.15 7.17 -9.72
N VAL A 289 2.31 8.49 -9.92
CA VAL A 289 1.20 9.42 -10.17
C VAL A 289 0.51 9.10 -11.50
N ALA A 290 1.25 8.71 -12.53
CA ALA A 290 0.64 8.23 -13.78
C ALA A 290 -0.25 6.99 -13.54
N VAL A 291 0.21 6.05 -12.73
CA VAL A 291 -0.61 4.88 -12.31
C VAL A 291 -1.81 5.32 -11.48
N LEU A 292 -1.64 6.26 -10.55
CA LEU A 292 -2.74 6.82 -9.76
C LEU A 292 -3.84 7.40 -10.66
N LEU A 293 -3.48 8.17 -11.68
CA LEU A 293 -4.45 8.73 -12.63
C LEU A 293 -5.18 7.62 -13.41
N ILE A 294 -4.46 6.58 -13.83
CA ILE A 294 -5.08 5.41 -14.47
C ILE A 294 -6.09 4.76 -13.52
N VAL A 295 -5.70 4.47 -12.28
CA VAL A 295 -6.56 3.84 -11.27
C VAL A 295 -7.76 4.72 -10.94
N THR A 296 -7.57 6.03 -10.87
CA THR A 296 -8.64 7.00 -10.55
C THR A 296 -9.69 7.09 -11.65
N TYR A 297 -9.27 7.22 -12.91
CA TYR A 297 -10.19 7.51 -14.02
C TYR A 297 -10.58 6.29 -14.84
N ILE A 298 -9.94 5.14 -14.58
CA ILE A 298 -10.27 3.84 -15.18
C ILE A 298 -10.58 2.84 -14.06
N PRO A 299 -11.73 2.98 -13.36
CA PRO A 299 -12.04 2.19 -12.15
C PRO A 299 -12.10 0.68 -12.41
N ILE A 300 -12.24 0.25 -13.67
CA ILE A 300 -12.17 -1.17 -14.03
C ILE A 300 -10.84 -1.81 -13.61
N THR A 301 -9.76 -1.06 -13.51
CA THR A 301 -8.45 -1.54 -13.02
C THR A 301 -8.51 -2.07 -11.58
N SER A 302 -9.40 -1.52 -10.78
CA SER A 302 -9.63 -1.92 -9.39
C SER A 302 -10.86 -2.81 -9.22
N THR A 303 -11.89 -2.65 -10.07
CA THR A 303 -13.17 -3.34 -9.89
C THR A 303 -13.32 -4.61 -10.70
N PHE A 304 -12.47 -4.83 -11.72
CA PHE A 304 -12.56 -6.01 -12.59
C PHE A 304 -12.43 -7.32 -11.81
N LEU A 305 -11.38 -7.45 -11.00
CA LEU A 305 -11.08 -8.69 -10.30
C LEU A 305 -12.12 -9.04 -9.22
N PRO A 306 -12.51 -8.11 -8.32
CA PRO A 306 -13.56 -8.39 -7.37
C PRO A 306 -14.91 -8.68 -8.02
N LYS A 307 -15.30 -7.96 -9.07
CA LYS A 307 -16.56 -8.24 -9.79
C LYS A 307 -16.55 -9.59 -10.51
N ALA A 308 -15.41 -9.99 -11.06
CA ALA A 308 -15.28 -11.27 -11.76
C ALA A 308 -15.29 -12.49 -10.81
N LEU A 309 -14.83 -12.33 -9.58
CA LEU A 309 -14.71 -13.41 -8.59
C LEU A 309 -15.78 -13.36 -7.51
N ALA A 310 -16.53 -12.26 -7.39
CA ALA A 310 -17.66 -12.17 -6.47
C ALA A 310 -18.74 -13.16 -6.88
N LYS A 311 -19.34 -13.85 -5.89
CA LYS A 311 -20.60 -14.56 -6.11
C LYS A 311 -21.67 -13.52 -6.46
N GLU A 312 -22.65 -13.91 -7.30
CA GLU A 312 -23.73 -13.00 -7.71
C GLU A 312 -24.33 -12.25 -6.51
N GLY A 313 -24.31 -10.90 -6.56
CA GLY A 313 -24.85 -10.03 -5.52
C GLY A 313 -23.95 -9.79 -4.29
N SER A 314 -22.73 -10.33 -4.23
CA SER A 314 -21.85 -10.17 -3.06
C SER A 314 -20.83 -9.02 -3.17
N TYR A 315 -20.74 -8.35 -4.32
CA TYR A 315 -19.83 -7.21 -4.51
C TYR A 315 -20.29 -5.97 -3.75
N THR A 316 -19.44 -5.44 -2.88
CA THR A 316 -19.79 -4.35 -1.96
C THR A 316 -19.54 -2.94 -2.51
N GLY A 317 -18.93 -2.81 -3.66
CA GLY A 317 -18.65 -1.52 -4.31
C GLY A 317 -19.82 -0.91 -5.06
N ASP A 318 -20.81 -1.72 -5.44
CA ASP A 318 -21.97 -1.27 -6.20
C ASP A 318 -23.08 -0.78 -5.27
N GLN A 319 -23.50 0.47 -5.44
CA GLN A 319 -24.48 1.13 -4.58
C GLN A 319 -25.95 0.80 -4.96
N SER A 320 -26.15 0.03 -6.02
CA SER A 320 -27.50 -0.34 -6.50
C SER A 320 -28.19 -1.40 -5.63
N SER A 321 -27.53 -1.92 -4.59
CA SER A 321 -28.01 -3.02 -3.74
C SER A 321 -28.36 -2.61 -2.31
N VAL A 322 -28.48 -1.31 -2.01
CA VAL A 322 -28.94 -0.81 -0.69
C VAL A 322 -30.17 0.03 -0.83
#